data_0fa553911beb19aabebe011d104e6f3e
#
_entry.id   0fa553911beb19aabebe011d104e6f3e
#
_cell.length_a   1.000
_cell.length_b   1.000
_cell.length_c   1.000
_cell.angle_alpha   90.00
_cell.angle_beta   90.00
_cell.angle_gamma   90.00
#
_symmetry.space_group_name_H-M   'P 1'
#
loop_
_entity.id
_entity.type
_entity.pdbx_description
1 polymer ?
#
loop_
_entity_poly.entity_id
_entity_poly.type
_entity_poly.pdbx_seq_one_letter_code
_entity_poly.pdbx_strand_id
1 'polypeptide(L)'
;MAFHDWLSTVQLWSRALDHKDKNERNYKHLPIEQKESYKWLASASLRQRCLTNGGARMVTHIGDRESDLYEEWATVPDQHNHVLVRACQDRRLLGQSKSLYAYLREQPCEGTYTIDVPADPRMGRTAREALLIIRCVTVKIQRPEQLNKQDYPPSVTMNAVEAIEVNPPAGQEAIHWRLLTTHRVVCLEQALQVIEWYRWRWRIEQLFATLKKAGLNLEATQLESVLAIQRLTVLALGVAVRTLQMVEGCDNCDLRASVTFSDSQQQC
;
A
#
# COMPACT_ATOMS: atom_id res chain seq x y z
N MET A 1 12.78 1.74 -15.36
CA MET A 1 11.89 2.66 -14.65
C MET A 1 12.79 3.54 -13.79
N ALA A 2 12.87 4.84 -14.04
CA ALA A 2 13.76 5.71 -13.29
C ALA A 2 13.10 6.04 -11.93
N PHE A 3 13.69 5.57 -10.84
CA PHE A 3 13.29 5.92 -9.47
C PHE A 3 14.02 7.21 -9.06
N HIS A 4 13.52 8.38 -9.52
CA HIS A 4 14.19 9.63 -9.19
C HIS A 4 13.77 10.22 -7.83
N ASP A 5 12.56 9.93 -7.34
CA ASP A 5 12.04 10.50 -6.09
C ASP A 5 11.37 9.44 -5.21
N TRP A 6 12.13 8.86 -4.30
CA TRP A 6 11.63 7.87 -3.34
C TRP A 6 10.73 8.47 -2.25
N LEU A 7 10.82 9.77 -2.03
CA LEU A 7 10.07 10.48 -1.01
C LEU A 7 9.53 11.79 -1.57
N SER A 8 8.25 11.81 -1.93
CA SER A 8 7.58 13.00 -2.47
C SER A 8 6.93 13.85 -1.39
N THR A 9 6.37 13.23 -0.37
CA THR A 9 5.65 13.93 0.72
C THR A 9 5.75 13.18 2.02
N VAL A 10 5.79 13.93 3.13
CA VAL A 10 5.73 13.40 4.50
C VAL A 10 4.61 14.10 5.23
N GLN A 11 3.72 13.34 5.84
CA GLN A 11 2.72 13.85 6.76
C GLN A 11 2.99 13.28 8.14
N LEU A 12 3.10 14.17 9.13
CA LEU A 12 3.30 13.80 10.52
C LEU A 12 1.99 14.00 11.27
N TRP A 13 1.46 12.92 11.83
CA TRP A 13 0.22 12.92 12.58
C TRP A 13 0.53 12.76 14.08
N SER A 14 -0.01 13.64 14.90
CA SER A 14 0.02 13.50 16.34
C SER A 14 -1.38 13.21 16.86
N ARG A 15 -1.50 12.28 17.81
CA ARG A 15 -2.75 12.05 18.51
C ARG A 15 -2.94 13.13 19.57
N ALA A 16 -4.16 13.64 19.71
CA ALA A 16 -4.50 14.52 20.82
C ALA A 16 -4.41 13.74 22.14
N LEU A 17 -4.01 14.41 23.22
CA LEU A 17 -3.84 13.79 24.55
C LEU A 17 -5.17 13.25 25.13
N ASP A 18 -6.29 13.84 24.73
CA ASP A 18 -7.65 13.46 25.13
C ASP A 18 -8.32 12.46 24.17
N HIS A 19 -7.51 11.74 23.40
CA HIS A 19 -7.98 10.80 22.39
C HIS A 19 -8.75 9.63 23.03
N LYS A 20 -10.08 9.69 22.96
CA LYS A 20 -11.00 8.65 23.48
C LYS A 20 -10.77 7.32 22.76
N ASP A 21 -10.90 6.21 23.47
CA ASP A 21 -10.73 4.87 22.93
C ASP A 21 -11.79 4.55 21.85
N LYS A 22 -11.45 3.64 20.93
CA LYS A 22 -12.33 3.20 19.83
C LYS A 22 -13.72 2.79 20.28
N ASN A 23 -13.81 2.17 21.47
CA ASN A 23 -15.06 1.68 22.05
C ASN A 23 -15.96 2.80 22.60
N GLU A 24 -15.39 3.94 22.96
CA GLU A 24 -16.11 5.10 23.51
C GLU A 24 -16.67 6.03 22.44
N ARG A 25 -16.27 5.79 21.16
CA ARG A 25 -16.73 6.56 20.02
C ARG A 25 -17.68 5.69 19.20
N ASN A 26 -18.74 6.27 18.71
CA ASN A 26 -19.54 5.66 17.66
C ASN A 26 -18.77 5.74 16.32
N TYR A 27 -17.56 5.13 16.31
CA TYR A 27 -16.54 5.27 15.24
C TYR A 27 -17.08 4.95 13.85
N LYS A 28 -18.03 4.00 13.77
CA LYS A 28 -18.62 3.59 12.48
C LYS A 28 -19.42 4.71 11.80
N HIS A 29 -20.03 5.59 12.58
CA HIS A 29 -20.90 6.67 12.08
C HIS A 29 -20.21 8.03 12.00
N LEU A 30 -18.94 8.13 12.41
CA LEU A 30 -18.17 9.36 12.25
C LEU A 30 -17.92 9.66 10.78
N PRO A 31 -17.91 10.94 10.37
CA PRO A 31 -17.35 11.37 9.09
C PRO A 31 -15.91 10.89 8.93
N ILE A 32 -15.49 10.64 7.69
CA ILE A 32 -14.14 10.11 7.43
C ILE A 32 -13.04 11.05 7.97
N GLU A 33 -13.27 12.36 7.94
CA GLU A 33 -12.34 13.40 8.40
C GLU A 33 -12.01 13.29 9.90
N GLN A 34 -12.90 12.66 10.67
CA GLN A 34 -12.76 12.44 12.12
C GLN A 34 -12.17 11.06 12.44
N LYS A 35 -11.93 10.23 11.42
CA LYS A 35 -11.34 8.89 11.57
C LYS A 35 -9.83 8.93 11.35
N GLU A 36 -9.09 8.09 12.07
CA GLU A 36 -7.64 7.93 11.82
C GLU A 36 -7.33 7.49 10.38
N SER A 37 -8.25 6.77 9.76
CA SER A 37 -8.14 6.34 8.35
C SER A 37 -8.18 7.48 7.34
N TYR A 38 -8.62 8.69 7.75
CA TYR A 38 -8.55 9.88 6.88
C TYR A 38 -7.13 10.19 6.38
N LYS A 39 -6.11 9.76 7.12
CA LYS A 39 -4.71 9.88 6.68
C LYS A 39 -4.47 9.35 5.27
N TRP A 40 -5.17 8.29 4.86
CA TRP A 40 -5.03 7.69 3.52
C TRP A 40 -5.55 8.62 2.43
N LEU A 41 -6.76 9.16 2.61
CA LEU A 41 -7.36 10.12 1.66
C LEU A 41 -6.55 11.41 1.59
N ALA A 42 -6.18 11.97 2.74
CA ALA A 42 -5.39 13.20 2.80
C ALA A 42 -4.02 13.02 2.14
N SER A 43 -3.38 11.89 2.38
CA SER A 43 -2.09 11.52 1.78
C SER A 43 -2.20 11.37 0.26
N ALA A 44 -3.24 10.68 -0.23
CA ALA A 44 -3.50 10.51 -1.66
C ALA A 44 -3.73 11.86 -2.35
N SER A 45 -4.59 12.72 -1.79
CA SER A 45 -4.89 14.05 -2.34
C SER A 45 -3.67 14.98 -2.38
N LEU A 46 -2.78 14.88 -1.38
CA LEU A 46 -1.53 15.66 -1.37
C LEU A 46 -0.56 15.17 -2.45
N ARG A 47 -0.35 13.85 -2.54
CA ARG A 47 0.53 13.23 -3.54
C ARG A 47 0.04 13.49 -4.96
N GLN A 48 -1.26 13.39 -5.22
CA GLN A 48 -1.86 13.69 -6.51
C GLN A 48 -1.42 15.07 -6.99
N ARG A 49 -1.57 16.11 -6.14
CA ARG A 49 -1.15 17.48 -6.49
C ARG A 49 0.35 17.58 -6.75
N CYS A 50 1.18 17.02 -5.89
CA CYS A 50 2.64 17.09 -6.04
C CYS A 50 3.12 16.37 -7.30
N LEU A 51 2.64 15.16 -7.56
CA LEU A 51 3.12 14.33 -8.67
C LEU A 51 2.55 14.79 -10.02
N THR A 52 1.31 15.27 -10.07
CA THR A 52 0.75 15.87 -11.29
C THR A 52 1.53 17.14 -11.68
N ASN A 53 1.84 18.01 -10.71
CA ASN A 53 2.68 19.19 -10.96
C ASN A 53 4.12 18.79 -11.38
N GLY A 54 4.62 17.65 -10.93
CA GLY A 54 5.89 17.06 -11.33
C GLY A 54 5.87 16.36 -12.69
N GLY A 55 4.74 16.37 -13.42
CA GLY A 55 4.63 15.77 -14.76
C GLY A 55 4.41 14.26 -14.77
N ALA A 56 4.00 13.66 -13.66
CA ALA A 56 3.64 12.24 -13.63
C ALA A 56 2.41 11.99 -14.51
N ARG A 57 2.54 11.04 -15.45
CA ARG A 57 1.44 10.65 -16.35
C ARG A 57 0.41 9.76 -15.68
N MET A 58 0.82 8.99 -14.68
CA MET A 58 -0.01 8.05 -13.95
C MET A 58 0.53 7.91 -12.52
N VAL A 59 -0.35 7.90 -11.55
CA VAL A 59 -0.06 7.71 -10.13
C VAL A 59 -0.88 6.54 -9.61
N THR A 60 -0.24 5.60 -8.94
CA THR A 60 -0.92 4.50 -8.26
C THR A 60 -0.71 4.63 -6.75
N HIS A 61 -1.79 4.87 -6.02
CA HIS A 61 -1.77 4.91 -4.55
C HIS A 61 -1.86 3.47 -4.03
N ILE A 62 -0.77 2.98 -3.44
CA ILE A 62 -0.70 1.60 -2.94
C ILE A 62 -0.85 1.62 -1.43
N GLY A 63 -1.90 0.95 -0.95
CA GLY A 63 -2.22 0.85 0.46
C GLY A 63 -2.26 -0.59 0.97
N ASP A 64 -2.15 -0.74 2.28
CA ASP A 64 -2.35 -2.03 2.95
C ASP A 64 -3.84 -2.24 3.31
N ARG A 65 -4.10 -3.13 4.30
CA ARG A 65 -5.45 -3.43 4.79
C ARG A 65 -6.15 -2.22 5.43
N GLU A 66 -5.41 -1.23 5.92
CA GLU A 66 -5.99 -0.02 6.52
C GLU A 66 -6.55 0.93 5.46
N SER A 67 -6.08 0.84 4.22
CA SER A 67 -6.56 1.58 3.06
C SER A 67 -7.72 0.88 2.32
N ASP A 68 -8.31 -0.18 2.89
CA ASP A 68 -9.55 -0.80 2.38
C ASP A 68 -10.76 0.08 2.73
N LEU A 69 -10.83 1.26 2.11
CA LEU A 69 -11.79 2.32 2.40
C LEU A 69 -12.63 2.65 1.16
N TYR A 70 -13.94 2.48 1.27
CA TYR A 70 -14.85 2.83 0.16
C TYR A 70 -14.74 4.30 -0.21
N GLU A 71 -14.57 5.17 0.78
CA GLU A 71 -14.41 6.61 0.63
C GLU A 71 -13.20 6.96 -0.25
N GLU A 72 -12.08 6.27 -0.07
CA GLU A 72 -10.86 6.45 -0.87
C GLU A 72 -11.11 6.04 -2.33
N TRP A 73 -11.75 4.88 -2.54
CA TRP A 73 -12.01 4.38 -3.89
C TRP A 73 -13.02 5.22 -4.66
N ALA A 74 -13.93 5.89 -3.96
CA ALA A 74 -14.95 6.75 -4.55
C ALA A 74 -14.46 8.15 -4.89
N THR A 75 -13.34 8.61 -4.28
CA THR A 75 -12.93 10.01 -4.36
C THR A 75 -11.54 10.24 -4.96
N VAL A 76 -10.61 9.30 -4.79
CA VAL A 76 -9.21 9.46 -5.23
C VAL A 76 -9.02 9.15 -6.73
N PRO A 77 -9.62 8.09 -7.29
CA PRO A 77 -9.35 7.71 -8.68
C PRO A 77 -9.91 8.72 -9.70
N ASP A 78 -9.08 8.99 -10.72
CA ASP A 78 -9.45 9.75 -11.91
C ASP A 78 -8.75 9.16 -13.15
N GLN A 79 -8.55 9.95 -14.22
CA GLN A 79 -7.89 9.51 -15.44
C GLN A 79 -6.41 9.17 -15.26
N HIS A 80 -5.76 9.75 -14.26
CA HIS A 80 -4.31 9.63 -14.00
C HIS A 80 -4.01 8.98 -12.64
N ASN A 81 -4.99 8.94 -11.75
CA ASN A 81 -4.83 8.45 -10.39
C ASN A 81 -5.58 7.15 -10.19
N HIS A 82 -4.87 6.16 -9.71
CA HIS A 82 -5.39 4.83 -9.43
C HIS A 82 -5.12 4.44 -7.99
N VAL A 83 -5.93 3.54 -7.46
CA VAL A 83 -5.72 2.91 -6.18
C VAL A 83 -5.41 1.42 -6.35
N LEU A 84 -4.57 0.90 -5.46
CA LEU A 84 -4.25 -0.51 -5.33
C LEU A 84 -4.16 -0.83 -3.84
N VAL A 85 -5.11 -1.60 -3.34
CA VAL A 85 -5.21 -1.88 -1.91
C VAL A 85 -5.38 -3.38 -1.63
N ARG A 86 -4.97 -3.82 -0.44
CA ARG A 86 -5.26 -5.18 0.01
C ARG A 86 -6.62 -5.22 0.69
N ALA A 87 -7.55 -5.99 0.12
CA ALA A 87 -8.87 -6.18 0.71
C ALA A 87 -8.76 -6.85 2.09
N CYS A 88 -9.41 -6.25 3.08
CA CYS A 88 -9.54 -6.81 4.43
C CYS A 88 -11.00 -7.09 4.81
N GLN A 89 -11.95 -6.63 4.03
CA GLN A 89 -13.38 -6.81 4.25
C GLN A 89 -14.01 -7.59 3.11
N ASP A 90 -14.88 -8.52 3.44
CA ASP A 90 -15.68 -9.27 2.47
C ASP A 90 -16.88 -8.40 2.04
N ARG A 91 -16.70 -7.65 0.97
CA ARG A 91 -17.63 -6.62 0.50
C ARG A 91 -18.82 -7.21 -0.25
N ARG A 92 -19.99 -6.55 -0.10
CA ARG A 92 -21.16 -6.83 -0.95
C ARG A 92 -20.92 -6.32 -2.36
N LEU A 93 -21.35 -7.09 -3.34
CA LEU A 93 -21.26 -6.75 -4.75
C LEU A 93 -22.63 -6.32 -5.28
N LEU A 94 -22.67 -5.24 -6.04
CA LEU A 94 -23.90 -4.79 -6.68
C LEU A 94 -24.31 -5.75 -7.80
N GLY A 95 -25.56 -6.24 -7.75
CA GLY A 95 -26.07 -7.18 -8.74
C GLY A 95 -25.60 -8.63 -8.56
N GLN A 96 -24.94 -8.97 -7.46
CA GLN A 96 -24.53 -10.32 -7.11
C GLN A 96 -25.11 -10.73 -5.76
N SER A 97 -25.49 -12.00 -5.63
CA SER A 97 -25.93 -12.59 -4.37
C SER A 97 -24.77 -12.97 -3.44
N LYS A 98 -23.55 -13.06 -4.00
CA LYS A 98 -22.33 -13.47 -3.31
C LYS A 98 -21.52 -12.26 -2.89
N SER A 99 -20.80 -12.42 -1.79
CA SER A 99 -19.77 -11.45 -1.37
C SER A 99 -18.52 -11.54 -2.25
N LEU A 100 -17.65 -10.55 -2.16
CA LEU A 100 -16.41 -10.45 -2.93
C LEU A 100 -15.56 -11.72 -2.85
N TYR A 101 -15.35 -12.25 -1.64
CA TYR A 101 -14.46 -13.41 -1.45
C TYR A 101 -15.08 -14.71 -2.00
N ALA A 102 -16.40 -14.87 -1.85
CA ALA A 102 -17.09 -16.00 -2.42
C ALA A 102 -17.11 -15.94 -3.95
N TYR A 103 -17.33 -14.73 -4.50
CA TYR A 103 -17.35 -14.51 -5.95
C TYR A 103 -15.98 -14.74 -6.59
N LEU A 104 -14.88 -14.25 -5.97
CA LEU A 104 -13.52 -14.47 -6.45
C LEU A 104 -13.12 -15.95 -6.52
N ARG A 105 -13.50 -16.75 -5.49
CA ARG A 105 -13.18 -18.18 -5.46
C ARG A 105 -13.76 -18.97 -6.62
N GLU A 106 -14.85 -18.50 -7.21
CA GLU A 106 -15.54 -19.18 -8.32
C GLU A 106 -15.00 -18.75 -9.70
N GLN A 107 -14.14 -17.72 -9.72
CA GLN A 107 -13.55 -17.30 -10.99
C GLN A 107 -12.55 -18.35 -11.49
N PRO A 108 -12.42 -18.50 -12.81
CA PRO A 108 -11.42 -19.38 -13.40
C PRO A 108 -10.01 -18.99 -12.96
N CYS A 109 -9.12 -19.97 -12.97
CA CYS A 109 -7.69 -19.70 -12.82
C CYS A 109 -7.17 -19.10 -14.12
N GLU A 110 -6.65 -17.88 -14.07
CA GLU A 110 -6.02 -17.22 -15.23
C GLU A 110 -4.61 -17.74 -15.49
N GLY A 111 -3.94 -18.28 -14.46
CA GLY A 111 -2.61 -18.84 -14.54
C GLY A 111 -1.96 -18.99 -13.17
N THR A 112 -0.66 -19.28 -13.20
CA THR A 112 0.14 -19.45 -12.00
C THR A 112 1.32 -18.49 -11.99
N TYR A 113 1.83 -18.20 -10.79
CA TYR A 113 2.98 -17.33 -10.59
C TYR A 113 3.82 -17.84 -9.42
N THR A 114 5.12 -18.00 -9.64
CA THR A 114 6.07 -18.44 -8.60
C THR A 114 6.75 -17.22 -8.00
N ILE A 115 6.81 -17.20 -6.68
CA ILE A 115 7.51 -16.14 -5.94
C ILE A 115 8.51 -16.73 -4.96
N ASP A 116 9.62 -16.03 -4.76
CA ASP A 116 10.55 -16.30 -3.67
C ASP A 116 10.00 -15.74 -2.36
N VAL A 117 9.92 -16.61 -1.36
CA VAL A 117 9.54 -16.26 0.02
C VAL A 117 10.80 -16.28 0.87
N PRO A 118 11.28 -15.13 1.35
CA PRO A 118 12.48 -15.09 2.16
C PRO A 118 12.28 -15.77 3.51
N ALA A 119 13.37 -16.26 4.10
CA ALA A 119 13.36 -16.76 5.48
C ALA A 119 12.92 -15.66 6.45
N ASP A 120 12.13 -16.04 7.45
CA ASP A 120 11.80 -15.17 8.58
C ASP A 120 11.94 -15.98 9.88
N PRO A 121 13.10 -15.89 10.55
CA PRO A 121 13.35 -16.64 11.78
C PRO A 121 12.37 -16.34 12.92
N ARG A 122 11.77 -15.13 12.92
CA ARG A 122 10.80 -14.73 13.95
C ARG A 122 9.49 -15.51 13.82
N MET A 123 9.14 -15.89 12.60
CA MET A 123 7.95 -16.70 12.27
C MET A 123 8.29 -18.18 12.08
N GLY A 124 9.53 -18.60 12.33
CA GLY A 124 9.99 -19.97 12.08
C GLY A 124 9.93 -20.36 10.59
N ARG A 125 9.94 -19.39 9.68
CA ARG A 125 9.79 -19.61 8.25
C ARG A 125 11.15 -19.74 7.59
N THR A 126 11.36 -20.84 6.86
CA THR A 126 12.50 -21.05 5.95
C THR A 126 12.27 -20.36 4.60
N ALA A 127 13.37 -20.02 3.92
CA ALA A 127 13.29 -19.54 2.54
C ALA A 127 12.72 -20.64 1.64
N ARG A 128 11.83 -20.29 0.72
CA ARG A 128 11.21 -21.22 -0.22
C ARG A 128 10.64 -20.53 -1.45
N GLU A 129 10.42 -21.28 -2.49
CA GLU A 129 9.54 -20.87 -3.58
C GLU A 129 8.09 -21.20 -3.24
N ALA A 130 7.17 -20.31 -3.60
CA ALA A 130 5.74 -20.49 -3.45
C ALA A 130 5.04 -20.37 -4.80
N LEU A 131 4.29 -21.38 -5.20
CA LEU A 131 3.46 -21.36 -6.38
C LEU A 131 2.09 -20.78 -6.03
N LEU A 132 1.69 -19.71 -6.70
CA LEU A 132 0.41 -19.03 -6.53
C LEU A 132 -0.52 -19.30 -7.70
N ILE A 133 -1.78 -19.59 -7.43
CA ILE A 133 -2.87 -19.54 -8.42
C ILE A 133 -3.38 -18.11 -8.46
N ILE A 134 -3.58 -17.59 -9.69
CA ILE A 134 -4.06 -16.23 -9.93
C ILE A 134 -5.48 -16.28 -10.50
N ARG A 135 -6.36 -15.46 -9.92
CA ARG A 135 -7.70 -15.17 -10.43
C ARG A 135 -7.89 -13.67 -10.52
N CYS A 136 -8.63 -13.21 -11.52
CA CYS A 136 -9.00 -11.81 -11.60
C CYS A 136 -10.42 -11.64 -12.14
N VAL A 137 -11.09 -10.57 -11.72
CA VAL A 137 -12.44 -10.24 -12.16
C VAL A 137 -12.77 -8.78 -11.90
N THR A 138 -13.54 -8.17 -12.79
CA THR A 138 -14.11 -6.84 -12.56
C THR A 138 -15.38 -6.97 -11.71
N VAL A 139 -15.48 -6.20 -10.64
CA VAL A 139 -16.58 -6.19 -9.68
C VAL A 139 -17.12 -4.79 -9.45
N LYS A 140 -18.40 -4.68 -9.11
CA LYS A 140 -19.02 -3.45 -8.62
C LYS A 140 -19.24 -3.58 -7.13
N ILE A 141 -18.38 -2.95 -6.33
CA ILE A 141 -18.49 -2.99 -4.87
C ILE A 141 -19.58 -2.04 -4.43
N GLN A 142 -20.55 -2.56 -3.69
CA GLN A 142 -21.69 -1.79 -3.19
C GLN A 142 -21.22 -0.85 -2.07
N ARG A 143 -21.78 0.39 -2.08
CA ARG A 143 -21.54 1.33 -0.98
C ARG A 143 -22.02 0.75 0.35
N PRO A 144 -21.21 0.82 1.40
CA PRO A 144 -21.62 0.49 2.77
C PRO A 144 -22.83 1.31 3.22
N GLU A 145 -23.76 0.70 3.94
CA GLU A 145 -25.03 1.33 4.34
C GLU A 145 -24.85 2.55 5.25
N GLN A 146 -23.77 2.55 6.05
CA GLN A 146 -23.43 3.65 6.95
C GLN A 146 -22.91 4.91 6.23
N LEU A 147 -22.54 4.81 4.96
CA LEU A 147 -22.05 5.96 4.20
C LEU A 147 -23.20 6.74 3.58
N ASN A 148 -23.10 8.07 3.65
CA ASN A 148 -24.11 8.96 3.14
C ASN A 148 -24.32 8.78 1.62
N LYS A 149 -25.57 8.69 1.21
CA LYS A 149 -25.97 8.50 -0.19
C LYS A 149 -25.71 9.73 -1.07
N GLN A 150 -25.61 10.89 -0.46
CA GLN A 150 -25.36 12.15 -1.19
C GLN A 150 -23.87 12.35 -1.48
N ASP A 151 -22.99 11.82 -0.62
CA ASP A 151 -21.56 12.06 -0.70
C ASP A 151 -20.82 11.01 -1.56
N TYR A 152 -21.39 9.79 -1.63
CA TYR A 152 -20.71 8.68 -2.29
C TYR A 152 -21.62 7.93 -3.28
N PRO A 153 -21.09 7.45 -4.42
CA PRO A 153 -21.85 6.71 -5.41
C PRO A 153 -22.41 5.39 -4.84
N PRO A 154 -23.47 4.81 -5.45
CA PRO A 154 -24.06 3.56 -4.97
C PRO A 154 -23.12 2.35 -5.11
N SER A 155 -22.15 2.41 -6.00
CA SER A 155 -21.11 1.41 -6.18
C SER A 155 -19.86 2.00 -6.81
N VAL A 156 -18.71 1.35 -6.58
CA VAL A 156 -17.45 1.64 -7.25
C VAL A 156 -17.02 0.41 -8.04
N THR A 157 -16.62 0.61 -9.30
CA THR A 157 -16.07 -0.45 -10.13
C THR A 157 -14.60 -0.64 -9.82
N MET A 158 -14.23 -1.87 -9.44
CA MET A 158 -12.88 -2.27 -9.12
C MET A 158 -12.52 -3.55 -9.88
N ASN A 159 -11.24 -3.75 -10.14
CA ASN A 159 -10.70 -5.04 -10.55
C ASN A 159 -10.14 -5.74 -9.31
N ALA A 160 -10.61 -6.94 -9.06
CA ALA A 160 -10.17 -7.78 -7.96
C ALA A 160 -9.18 -8.82 -8.49
N VAL A 161 -8.03 -8.94 -7.83
CA VAL A 161 -6.99 -9.93 -8.13
C VAL A 161 -6.78 -10.78 -6.88
N GLU A 162 -6.93 -12.08 -7.01
CA GLU A 162 -6.60 -13.05 -5.96
C GLU A 162 -5.34 -13.82 -6.34
N ALA A 163 -4.39 -13.89 -5.41
CA ALA A 163 -3.21 -14.75 -5.50
C ALA A 163 -3.19 -15.64 -4.25
N ILE A 164 -3.30 -16.93 -4.44
CA ILE A 164 -3.35 -17.92 -3.35
C ILE A 164 -2.33 -19.01 -3.57
N GLU A 165 -1.56 -19.33 -2.52
CA GLU A 165 -0.53 -20.34 -2.54
C GLU A 165 -1.14 -21.76 -2.61
N VAL A 166 -0.55 -22.58 -3.48
CA VAL A 166 -0.89 -23.98 -3.65
C VAL A 166 0.04 -24.82 -2.77
N ASN A 167 -0.53 -25.73 -1.99
CA ASN A 167 0.22 -26.64 -1.15
C ASN A 167 1.27 -25.97 -0.23
N PRO A 168 0.85 -25.04 0.64
CA PRO A 168 1.79 -24.43 1.58
C PRO A 168 2.41 -25.50 2.47
N PRO A 169 3.64 -25.29 2.97
CA PRO A 169 4.28 -26.23 3.89
C PRO A 169 3.43 -26.45 5.15
N ALA A 170 3.48 -27.68 5.67
CA ALA A 170 2.74 -28.04 6.88
C ALA A 170 3.09 -27.07 8.05
N GLY A 171 2.05 -26.58 8.73
CA GLY A 171 2.21 -25.64 9.86
C GLY A 171 2.51 -24.19 9.46
N GLN A 172 2.58 -23.86 8.18
CA GLN A 172 2.71 -22.48 7.70
C GLN A 172 1.39 -21.97 7.11
N GLU A 173 1.10 -20.70 7.37
CA GLU A 173 -0.04 -20.03 6.74
C GLU A 173 0.24 -19.81 5.24
N ALA A 174 -0.74 -20.16 4.40
CA ALA A 174 -0.64 -19.94 2.96
C ALA A 174 -0.55 -18.44 2.64
N ILE A 175 0.27 -18.09 1.65
CA ILE A 175 0.23 -16.76 1.08
C ILE A 175 -1.12 -16.56 0.40
N HIS A 176 -1.86 -15.55 0.84
CA HIS A 176 -3.16 -15.24 0.29
C HIS A 176 -3.32 -13.73 0.19
N TRP A 177 -3.28 -13.22 -1.04
CA TRP A 177 -3.51 -11.83 -1.34
C TRP A 177 -4.81 -11.66 -2.11
N ARG A 178 -5.65 -10.76 -1.64
CA ARG A 178 -6.80 -10.24 -2.36
C ARG A 178 -6.57 -8.76 -2.55
N LEU A 179 -6.36 -8.34 -3.79
CA LEU A 179 -6.04 -6.99 -4.16
C LEU A 179 -7.24 -6.39 -4.89
N LEU A 180 -7.52 -5.12 -4.60
CA LEU A 180 -8.52 -4.33 -5.30
C LEU A 180 -7.81 -3.14 -5.95
N THR A 181 -8.10 -2.91 -7.23
CA THR A 181 -7.49 -1.82 -7.97
C THR A 181 -8.47 -1.19 -8.95
N THR A 182 -8.27 0.10 -9.24
CA THR A 182 -8.96 0.81 -10.33
C THR A 182 -8.25 0.68 -11.68
N HIS A 183 -7.04 0.10 -11.69
CA HIS A 183 -6.42 -0.30 -12.95
C HIS A 183 -7.23 -1.38 -13.66
N ARG A 184 -7.27 -1.32 -14.97
CA ARG A 184 -7.89 -2.38 -15.78
C ARG A 184 -7.06 -3.66 -15.66
N VAL A 185 -7.74 -4.77 -15.34
CA VAL A 185 -7.15 -6.11 -15.25
C VAL A 185 -8.07 -7.09 -15.98
N VAL A 186 -7.66 -7.54 -17.16
CA VAL A 186 -8.44 -8.44 -18.01
C VAL A 186 -7.64 -9.65 -18.51
N CYS A 187 -6.38 -9.76 -18.10
CA CYS A 187 -5.50 -10.87 -18.46
C CYS A 187 -4.48 -11.13 -17.35
N LEU A 188 -3.80 -12.27 -17.44
CA LEU A 188 -2.79 -12.70 -16.46
C LEU A 188 -1.67 -11.67 -16.30
N GLU A 189 -1.13 -11.14 -17.39
CA GLU A 189 0.00 -10.20 -17.35
C GLU A 189 -0.35 -8.96 -16.56
N GLN A 190 -1.57 -8.44 -16.70
CA GLN A 190 -2.02 -7.27 -15.93
C GLN A 190 -2.24 -7.63 -14.46
N ALA A 191 -2.73 -8.82 -14.16
CA ALA A 191 -2.86 -9.30 -12.79
C ALA A 191 -1.49 -9.44 -12.11
N LEU A 192 -0.49 -10.00 -12.81
CA LEU A 192 0.89 -10.11 -12.33
C LEU A 192 1.51 -8.72 -12.11
N GLN A 193 1.27 -7.77 -13.01
CA GLN A 193 1.74 -6.39 -12.83
C GLN A 193 1.18 -5.75 -11.57
N VAL A 194 -0.11 -5.96 -11.26
CA VAL A 194 -0.75 -5.46 -10.03
C VAL A 194 -0.14 -6.11 -8.79
N ILE A 195 0.14 -7.41 -8.84
CA ILE A 195 0.81 -8.13 -7.76
C ILE A 195 2.22 -7.57 -7.53
N GLU A 196 3.00 -7.35 -8.60
CA GLU A 196 4.33 -6.76 -8.50
C GLU A 196 4.30 -5.35 -7.90
N TRP A 197 3.38 -4.49 -8.34
CA TRP A 197 3.22 -3.17 -7.72
C TRP A 197 2.88 -3.26 -6.24
N TYR A 198 2.00 -4.20 -5.85
CA TYR A 198 1.67 -4.39 -4.44
C TYR A 198 2.87 -4.88 -3.62
N ARG A 199 3.74 -5.71 -4.19
CA ARG A 199 4.98 -6.15 -3.53
C ARG A 199 5.91 -4.98 -3.22
N TRP A 200 5.92 -3.93 -4.04
CA TRP A 200 6.71 -2.72 -3.77
C TRP A 200 6.28 -1.99 -2.50
N ARG A 201 5.06 -2.18 -2.02
CA ARG A 201 4.62 -1.66 -0.72
C ARG A 201 5.57 -2.07 0.41
N TRP A 202 6.22 -3.21 0.30
CA TRP A 202 7.19 -3.67 1.29
C TRP A 202 8.36 -2.70 1.53
N ARG A 203 8.63 -1.81 0.59
CA ARG A 203 9.64 -0.76 0.74
C ARG A 203 9.36 0.16 1.93
N ILE A 204 8.11 0.41 2.28
CA ILE A 204 7.75 1.22 3.44
C ILE A 204 8.15 0.52 4.74
N GLU A 205 8.07 -0.82 4.81
CA GLU A 205 8.49 -1.60 5.98
C GLU A 205 10.03 -1.52 6.16
N GLN A 206 10.77 -1.58 5.05
CA GLN A 206 12.23 -1.41 5.06
C GLN A 206 12.61 0.01 5.53
N LEU A 207 11.90 1.03 5.05
CA LEU A 207 12.09 2.41 5.49
C LEU A 207 11.87 2.55 7.00
N PHE A 208 10.78 2.03 7.53
CA PHE A 208 10.52 2.05 8.96
C PHE A 208 11.51 1.21 9.77
N ALA A 209 11.96 0.08 9.25
CA ALA A 209 13.00 -0.72 9.89
C ALA A 209 14.32 0.06 10.01
N THR A 210 14.72 0.80 8.97
CA THR A 210 15.91 1.65 8.96
C THR A 210 15.77 2.80 9.97
N LEU A 211 14.61 3.45 10.03
CA LEU A 211 14.35 4.52 10.99
C LEU A 211 14.38 4.04 12.46
N LYS A 212 13.85 2.83 12.72
CA LYS A 212 13.65 2.34 14.08
C LYS A 212 14.82 1.54 14.61
N LYS A 213 15.53 0.78 13.78
CA LYS A 213 16.48 -0.24 14.24
C LYS A 213 17.87 -0.17 13.60
N ALA A 214 17.98 0.20 12.34
CA ALA A 214 19.21 0.10 11.56
C ALA A 214 20.12 1.35 11.69
N GLY A 215 20.37 1.80 12.90
CA GLY A 215 21.34 2.86 13.19
C GLY A 215 20.74 4.24 13.48
N LEU A 216 19.56 4.57 13.00
CA LEU A 216 18.93 5.88 13.28
C LEU A 216 18.19 5.91 14.62
N ASN A 217 17.63 4.76 15.06
CA ASN A 217 17.00 4.54 16.36
C ASN A 217 16.09 5.72 16.82
N LEU A 218 15.25 6.21 15.91
CA LEU A 218 14.44 7.42 16.13
C LEU A 218 13.54 7.33 17.37
N GLU A 219 13.10 6.11 17.73
CA GLU A 219 12.25 5.87 18.89
C GLU A 219 12.98 6.06 20.24
N ALA A 220 14.30 6.04 20.25
CA ALA A 220 15.10 6.26 21.46
C ALA A 220 15.47 7.74 21.69
N THR A 221 14.91 8.66 20.89
CA THR A 221 15.15 10.09 21.08
C THR A 221 14.60 10.57 22.42
N GLN A 222 15.36 11.44 23.09
CA GLN A 222 14.97 12.10 24.33
C GLN A 222 14.46 13.53 24.09
N LEU A 223 14.13 13.88 22.85
CA LEU A 223 13.59 15.18 22.53
C LEU A 223 12.14 15.29 23.02
N GLU A 224 11.83 16.34 23.78
CA GLU A 224 10.50 16.59 24.35
C GLU A 224 9.64 17.49 23.45
N SER A 225 10.29 18.35 22.66
CA SER A 225 9.58 19.28 21.78
C SER A 225 9.06 18.57 20.52
N VAL A 226 7.74 18.69 20.26
CA VAL A 226 7.09 18.17 19.06
C VAL A 226 7.79 18.67 17.79
N LEU A 227 8.14 19.95 17.73
CA LEU A 227 8.83 20.54 16.59
C LEU A 227 10.24 19.95 16.40
N ALA A 228 10.97 19.70 17.48
CA ALA A 228 12.29 19.08 17.41
C ALA A 228 12.20 17.64 16.92
N ILE A 229 11.21 16.88 17.42
CA ILE A 229 10.94 15.50 16.96
C ILE A 229 10.57 15.49 15.48
N GLN A 230 9.71 16.41 15.02
CA GLN A 230 9.35 16.52 13.61
C GLN A 230 10.55 16.81 12.72
N ARG A 231 11.40 17.76 13.10
CA ARG A 231 12.64 18.10 12.37
C ARG A 231 13.60 16.90 12.31
N LEU A 232 13.81 16.24 13.45
CA LEU A 232 14.65 15.02 13.49
C LEU A 232 14.07 13.93 12.59
N THR A 233 12.75 13.73 12.61
CA THR A 233 12.08 12.73 11.77
C THR A 233 12.29 13.01 10.28
N VAL A 234 12.18 14.27 9.84
CA VAL A 234 12.39 14.63 8.43
C VAL A 234 13.83 14.37 8.00
N LEU A 235 14.81 14.75 8.84
CA LEU A 235 16.22 14.48 8.56
C LEU A 235 16.52 12.97 8.52
N ALA A 236 16.00 12.22 9.50
CA ALA A 236 16.16 10.78 9.56
C ALA A 236 15.53 10.06 8.36
N LEU A 237 14.37 10.53 7.90
CA LEU A 237 13.71 10.03 6.67
C LEU A 237 14.60 10.23 5.45
N GLY A 238 15.21 11.40 5.29
CA GLY A 238 16.14 11.68 4.19
C GLY A 238 17.34 10.71 4.19
N VAL A 239 17.91 10.46 5.36
CA VAL A 239 19.03 9.49 5.52
C VAL A 239 18.56 8.07 5.23
N ALA A 240 17.41 7.66 5.78
CA ALA A 240 16.88 6.31 5.57
C ALA A 240 16.58 6.01 4.10
N VAL A 241 15.96 6.95 3.39
CA VAL A 241 15.71 6.83 1.94
C VAL A 241 17.02 6.65 1.18
N ARG A 242 18.02 7.48 1.45
CA ARG A 242 19.32 7.38 0.79
C ARG A 242 20.03 6.06 1.08
N THR A 243 19.94 5.58 2.32
CA THR A 243 20.46 4.26 2.70
C THR A 243 19.80 3.15 1.86
N LEU A 244 18.48 3.18 1.74
CA LEU A 244 17.76 2.19 0.94
C LEU A 244 18.10 2.27 -0.56
N GLN A 245 18.29 3.48 -1.09
CA GLN A 245 18.74 3.67 -2.47
C GLN A 245 20.12 3.06 -2.71
N MET A 246 21.04 3.23 -1.76
CA MET A 246 22.38 2.62 -1.85
C MET A 246 22.30 1.09 -1.80
N VAL A 247 21.50 0.53 -0.89
CA VAL A 247 21.30 -0.92 -0.81
C VAL A 247 20.73 -1.46 -2.12
N GLU A 248 19.71 -0.81 -2.65
CA GLU A 248 19.13 -1.18 -3.96
C GLU A 248 20.15 -1.12 -5.09
N GLY A 249 21.01 -0.09 -5.10
CA GLY A 249 22.07 0.05 -6.09
C GLY A 249 23.14 -1.03 -5.97
N CYS A 250 23.41 -1.52 -4.74
CA CYS A 250 24.32 -2.66 -4.53
C CYS A 250 23.71 -3.99 -5.01
N ASP A 251 22.39 -4.16 -4.82
CA ASP A 251 21.70 -5.39 -5.20
C ASP A 251 21.37 -5.43 -6.71
N ASN A 252 21.37 -4.28 -7.38
CA ASN A 252 21.00 -4.14 -8.79
C ASN A 252 22.04 -3.30 -9.54
N CYS A 253 23.03 -3.96 -10.13
CA CYS A 253 24.14 -3.36 -10.86
C CYS A 253 23.74 -2.52 -12.08
N ASP A 254 22.51 -2.67 -12.57
CA ASP A 254 21.99 -1.90 -13.71
C ASP A 254 21.47 -0.52 -13.33
N LEU A 255 21.34 -0.23 -12.03
CA LEU A 255 20.93 1.07 -11.54
C LEU A 255 22.05 2.11 -11.71
N ARG A 256 21.71 3.23 -12.33
CA ARG A 256 22.66 4.34 -12.48
C ARG A 256 22.92 5.02 -11.15
N ALA A 257 24.17 5.46 -10.94
CA ALA A 257 24.57 6.21 -9.75
C ALA A 257 23.69 7.47 -9.51
N SER A 258 23.13 8.06 -10.57
CA SER A 258 22.19 9.20 -10.50
C SER A 258 20.90 8.92 -9.73
N VAL A 259 20.56 7.66 -9.46
CA VAL A 259 19.42 7.31 -8.59
C VAL A 259 19.68 7.68 -7.13
N THR A 260 20.94 7.66 -6.72
CA THR A 260 21.35 7.89 -5.31
C THR A 260 22.14 9.18 -5.13
N PHE A 261 22.95 9.54 -6.13
CA PHE A 261 23.90 10.64 -6.04
C PHE A 261 23.57 11.74 -7.03
N SER A 262 23.64 13.00 -6.58
CA SER A 262 23.60 14.16 -7.47
C SER A 262 24.85 14.20 -8.37
N ASP A 263 24.79 14.94 -9.48
CA ASP A 263 25.91 15.06 -10.42
C ASP A 263 27.21 15.50 -9.74
N SER A 264 27.11 16.42 -8.76
CA SER A 264 28.27 16.86 -7.97
C SER A 264 28.83 15.76 -7.05
N GLN A 265 28.00 14.84 -6.57
CA GLN A 265 28.43 13.71 -5.73
C GLN A 265 28.99 12.54 -6.54
N GLN A 266 28.63 12.45 -7.83
CA GLN A 266 29.18 11.42 -8.74
C GLN A 266 30.60 11.77 -9.25
N GLN A 267 31.02 13.02 -9.07
CA GLN A 267 32.35 13.52 -9.48
C GLN A 267 33.42 13.35 -8.40
N CYS A 268 33.02 12.98 -7.19
CA CYS A 268 33.93 12.69 -6.06
C CYS A 268 34.22 11.20 -5.94
#